data_24853aa76522a62a88fc5195348f5fe9
#
_entry.id   24853aa76522a62a88fc5195348f5fe9
#
_cell.length_a   1.000
_cell.length_b   1.000
_cell.length_c   1.000
_cell.angle_alpha   90.00
_cell.angle_beta   90.00
_cell.angle_gamma   90.00
#
_symmetry.space_group_name_H-M   'P 1'
#
loop_
_entity.id
_entity.type
_entity.pdbx_description
1 polymer ?
#
loop_
_entity_poly.entity_id
_entity_poly.type
_entity_poly.pdbx_seq_one_letter_code
_entity_poly.pdbx_strand_id
1 'polypeptide(L)'
;VEITRRGLAPWLEGQRIARIVVRVPKLRWPVPPEFARRLPGARVAALDRRAKWLLLRTDRGTALLHLGMTGSFRVLRDDRPPAVHDHLDIVTGDGVTVRFNDPRRFGSVLWTEDDPALHPLIAPLGPEPLGDDFTAGYLHRRSRRRSVAIKPHIMNAHIVVGVGNIYASEALFRARIHPVRAAGRAALPRF
;
A
#
# COMPACT_ATOMS: atom_id res chain seq x y z
N VAL A 1 4.98 4.90 -1.23
CA VAL A 1 4.92 3.63 -0.47
C VAL A 1 6.26 2.91 -0.52
N GLU A 2 6.90 2.76 -1.69
CA GLU A 2 8.19 2.06 -1.76
C GLU A 2 9.30 2.78 -0.95
N ILE A 3 9.40 4.10 -1.05
CA ILE A 3 10.34 4.89 -0.24
C ILE A 3 10.06 4.69 1.26
N THR A 4 8.79 4.68 1.65
CA THR A 4 8.38 4.41 3.05
C THR A 4 8.80 3.02 3.48
N ARG A 5 8.56 1.99 2.65
CA ARG A 5 9.00 0.62 2.92
C ARG A 5 10.50 0.56 3.19
N ARG A 6 11.30 1.11 2.28
CA ARG A 6 12.78 1.14 2.41
C ARG A 6 13.23 1.90 3.65
N GLY A 7 12.56 2.98 4.01
CA GLY A 7 12.88 3.76 5.21
C GLY A 7 12.52 3.06 6.52
N LEU A 8 11.50 2.19 6.51
CA LEU A 8 11.03 1.48 7.69
C LEU A 8 11.67 0.08 7.87
N ALA A 9 12.00 -0.60 6.78
CA ALA A 9 12.51 -1.97 6.82
C ALA A 9 13.70 -2.14 7.80
N PRO A 10 14.74 -1.27 7.80
CA PRO A 10 15.88 -1.40 8.71
C PRO A 10 15.53 -1.33 10.21
N TRP A 11 14.36 -0.75 10.54
CA TRP A 11 13.90 -0.54 11.91
C TRP A 11 12.91 -1.60 12.39
N LEU A 12 12.30 -2.33 11.45
CA LEU A 12 11.25 -3.30 11.75
C LEU A 12 11.70 -4.74 11.51
N GLU A 13 12.40 -5.00 10.38
CA GLU A 13 12.78 -6.37 10.03
C GLU A 13 13.72 -6.99 11.05
N GLY A 14 13.43 -8.22 11.45
CA GLY A 14 14.17 -8.95 12.48
C GLY A 14 13.82 -8.56 13.92
N GLN A 15 13.13 -7.44 14.14
CA GLN A 15 12.77 -6.95 15.47
C GLN A 15 11.55 -7.71 16.03
N ARG A 16 11.47 -7.72 17.38
CA ARG A 16 10.24 -8.08 18.08
C ARG A 16 9.41 -6.83 18.34
N ILE A 17 8.12 -6.92 18.14
CA ILE A 17 7.19 -5.85 18.51
C ILE A 17 6.95 -5.90 20.02
N ALA A 18 7.36 -4.86 20.74
CA ALA A 18 7.13 -4.76 22.17
C ALA A 18 5.70 -4.35 22.48
N ARG A 19 5.18 -3.36 21.74
CA ARG A 19 3.87 -2.76 22.02
C ARG A 19 3.26 -2.15 20.78
N ILE A 20 1.93 -2.18 20.72
CA ILE A 20 1.10 -1.43 19.77
C ILE A 20 0.26 -0.43 20.55
N VAL A 21 0.24 0.82 20.10
CA VAL A 21 -0.62 1.87 20.66
C VAL A 21 -1.57 2.36 19.58
N VAL A 22 -2.85 2.09 19.73
CA VAL A 22 -3.91 2.58 18.83
C VAL A 22 -4.64 3.71 19.54
N ARG A 23 -4.53 4.96 19.02
CA ARG A 23 -5.16 6.14 19.60
C ARG A 23 -6.52 6.46 19.04
N VAL A 24 -6.81 5.96 17.81
CA VAL A 24 -8.11 6.11 17.19
C VAL A 24 -8.65 4.74 16.76
N PRO A 25 -9.91 4.41 17.09
CA PRO A 25 -10.47 3.10 16.77
C PRO A 25 -10.76 2.94 15.27
N LYS A 26 -10.79 4.05 14.51
CA LYS A 26 -11.18 4.05 13.10
C LYS A 26 -10.35 5.05 12.29
N LEU A 27 -9.74 4.54 11.23
CA LEU A 27 -9.21 5.28 10.09
C LEU A 27 -10.23 5.23 8.94
N ARG A 28 -9.82 4.92 7.72
CA ARG A 28 -10.76 4.63 6.62
C ARG A 28 -11.73 3.48 6.99
N TRP A 29 -11.20 2.45 7.66
CA TRP A 29 -11.95 1.35 8.27
C TRP A 29 -11.60 1.25 9.76
N PRO A 30 -12.40 0.53 10.55
CA PRO A 30 -12.02 0.21 11.92
C PRO A 30 -10.66 -0.48 11.97
N VAL A 31 -9.83 -0.11 12.93
CA VAL A 31 -8.57 -0.82 13.21
C VAL A 31 -8.92 -2.14 13.89
N PRO A 32 -8.55 -3.30 13.32
CA PRO A 32 -8.91 -4.58 13.89
C PRO A 32 -8.31 -4.74 15.30
N PRO A 33 -9.08 -5.16 16.31
CA PRO A 33 -8.55 -5.45 17.65
C PRO A 33 -7.42 -6.50 17.62
N GLU A 34 -7.48 -7.43 16.68
CA GLU A 34 -6.46 -8.47 16.46
C GLU A 34 -5.09 -7.87 16.20
N PHE A 35 -5.01 -6.76 15.45
CA PHE A 35 -3.77 -6.05 15.18
C PHE A 35 -3.06 -5.66 16.48
N ALA A 36 -3.78 -5.03 17.42
CA ALA A 36 -3.20 -4.60 18.68
C ALA A 36 -2.95 -5.75 19.65
N ARG A 37 -3.70 -6.85 19.56
CA ARG A 37 -3.59 -7.99 20.45
C ARG A 37 -2.55 -9.02 20.01
N ARG A 38 -2.40 -9.26 18.69
CA ARG A 38 -1.54 -10.31 18.15
C ARG A 38 -0.11 -9.86 17.91
N LEU A 39 0.10 -8.59 17.54
CA LEU A 39 1.44 -8.08 17.22
C LEU A 39 2.40 -7.99 18.41
N PRO A 40 2.00 -7.61 19.65
CA PRO A 40 2.94 -7.61 20.77
C PRO A 40 3.58 -8.99 20.98
N GLY A 41 4.92 -9.02 21.06
CA GLY A 41 5.74 -10.23 21.14
C GLY A 41 6.02 -10.91 19.79
N ALA A 42 5.34 -10.54 18.71
CA ALA A 42 5.60 -11.09 17.39
C ALA A 42 6.96 -10.64 16.84
N ARG A 43 7.62 -11.52 16.08
CA ARG A 43 8.84 -11.20 15.35
C ARG A 43 8.51 -10.77 13.93
N VAL A 44 9.02 -9.64 13.51
CA VAL A 44 8.88 -9.16 12.13
C VAL A 44 9.82 -9.95 11.23
N ALA A 45 9.26 -10.66 10.26
CA ALA A 45 10.02 -11.41 9.28
C ALA A 45 10.44 -10.55 8.09
N ALA A 46 9.51 -9.69 7.61
CA ALA A 46 9.76 -8.80 6.47
C ALA A 46 8.77 -7.63 6.45
N LEU A 47 9.15 -6.55 5.79
CA LEU A 47 8.26 -5.47 5.40
C LEU A 47 8.19 -5.39 3.87
N ASP A 48 7.18 -6.05 3.31
CA ASP A 48 6.97 -6.12 1.87
C ASP A 48 6.06 -4.99 1.37
N ARG A 49 5.96 -4.89 0.04
CA ARG A 49 5.00 -4.02 -0.65
C ARG A 49 4.23 -4.80 -1.71
N ARG A 50 2.94 -4.60 -1.74
CA ARG A 50 2.09 -4.98 -2.86
C ARG A 50 1.22 -3.78 -3.25
N ALA A 51 1.38 -3.28 -4.47
CA ALA A 51 0.72 -2.04 -4.91
C ALA A 51 1.01 -0.84 -3.98
N LYS A 52 -0.03 -0.27 -3.38
CA LYS A 52 0.05 0.84 -2.41
C LYS A 52 -0.07 0.36 -0.95
N TRP A 53 0.01 -0.95 -0.71
CA TRP A 53 0.00 -1.56 0.61
C TRP A 53 1.40 -1.90 1.09
N LEU A 54 1.68 -1.64 2.34
CA LEU A 54 2.80 -2.22 3.07
C LEU A 54 2.30 -3.48 3.78
N LEU A 55 3.05 -4.55 3.71
CA LEU A 55 2.74 -5.84 4.31
C LEU A 55 3.78 -6.12 5.39
N LEU A 56 3.45 -5.82 6.65
CA LEU A 56 4.29 -6.15 7.80
C LEU A 56 4.06 -7.60 8.17
N ARG A 57 4.93 -8.48 7.67
CA ARG A 57 4.88 -9.92 7.91
C ARG A 57 5.50 -10.26 9.24
N THR A 58 4.81 -11.06 10.02
CA THR A 58 5.29 -11.55 11.31
C THR A 58 5.08 -13.06 11.43
N ASP A 59 5.66 -13.66 12.47
CA ASP A 59 5.44 -15.06 12.84
C ASP A 59 4.01 -15.35 13.35
N ARG A 60 3.13 -14.35 13.42
CA ARG A 60 1.74 -14.48 13.92
C ARG A 60 0.68 -14.04 12.91
N GLY A 61 1.09 -13.58 11.74
CA GLY A 61 0.21 -13.06 10.70
C GLY A 61 0.81 -11.80 10.05
N THR A 62 0.01 -11.13 9.23
CA THR A 62 0.43 -9.97 8.45
C THR A 62 -0.46 -8.77 8.71
N ALA A 63 0.14 -7.64 9.03
CA ALA A 63 -0.56 -6.36 9.03
C ALA A 63 -0.49 -5.72 7.63
N LEU A 64 -1.65 -5.34 7.09
CA LEU A 64 -1.75 -4.61 5.82
C LEU A 64 -1.93 -3.13 6.16
N LEU A 65 -0.96 -2.30 5.77
CA LEU A 65 -0.92 -0.88 6.07
C LEU A 65 -1.04 -0.07 4.78
N HIS A 66 -1.97 0.88 4.73
CA HIS A 66 -2.16 1.77 3.59
C HIS A 66 -2.06 3.22 4.03
N LEU A 67 -1.25 4.02 3.32
CA LEU A 67 -1.01 5.42 3.68
C LEU A 67 -2.18 6.35 3.35
N GLY A 68 -3.13 5.92 2.53
CA GLY A 68 -4.15 6.81 2.01
C GLY A 68 -3.54 7.90 1.13
N MET A 69 -3.91 9.15 1.38
CA MET A 69 -3.41 10.31 0.64
C MET A 69 -2.41 11.15 1.46
N THR A 70 -2.55 11.18 2.77
CA THR A 70 -1.78 12.05 3.68
C THR A 70 -1.04 11.27 4.77
N GLY A 71 -1.24 9.97 4.83
CA GLY A 71 -0.59 9.10 5.80
C GLY A 71 0.91 9.03 5.60
N SER A 72 1.63 9.07 6.69
CA SER A 72 3.08 8.95 6.73
C SER A 72 3.52 8.19 7.98
N PHE A 73 4.67 7.53 7.89
CA PHE A 73 5.33 6.93 9.04
C PHE A 73 6.58 7.74 9.40
N ARG A 74 6.82 7.86 10.69
CA ARG A 74 8.05 8.45 11.26
C ARG A 74 8.70 7.44 12.19
N VAL A 75 10.02 7.38 12.16
CA VAL A 75 10.82 6.58 13.09
C VAL A 75 11.31 7.51 14.20
N LEU A 76 11.02 7.16 15.44
CA LEU A 76 11.36 7.93 16.64
C LEU A 76 12.20 7.08 17.58
N ARG A 77 13.26 7.68 18.11
CA ARG A 77 14.14 7.08 19.13
C ARG A 77 14.02 7.77 20.48
N ASP A 78 13.07 8.67 20.60
CA ASP A 78 12.78 9.44 21.80
C ASP A 78 11.32 9.28 22.20
N ASP A 79 11.01 9.63 23.44
CA ASP A 79 9.67 9.54 24.04
C ASP A 79 8.79 10.78 23.76
N ARG A 80 9.03 11.47 22.63
CA ARG A 80 8.23 12.66 22.31
C ARG A 80 6.75 12.32 22.27
N PRO A 81 5.90 13.19 22.86
CA PRO A 81 4.47 12.95 22.91
C PRO A 81 3.86 12.91 21.50
N PRO A 82 2.77 12.17 21.30
CA PRO A 82 2.06 12.14 20.04
C PRO A 82 1.39 13.48 19.72
N ALA A 83 1.46 13.89 18.44
CA ALA A 83 0.72 15.02 17.90
C ALA A 83 -0.75 14.64 17.61
N VAL A 84 -1.59 15.64 17.30
CA VAL A 84 -3.05 15.48 17.08
C VAL A 84 -3.39 14.39 16.06
N HIS A 85 -2.57 14.19 15.03
CA HIS A 85 -2.84 13.24 13.95
C HIS A 85 -1.98 11.98 14.02
N ASP A 86 -1.31 11.74 15.14
CA ASP A 86 -0.54 10.51 15.39
C ASP A 86 -1.47 9.43 15.93
N HIS A 87 -1.90 8.54 15.07
CA HIS A 87 -3.00 7.61 15.34
C HIS A 87 -2.56 6.23 15.82
N LEU A 88 -1.32 5.83 15.48
CA LEU A 88 -0.82 4.50 15.77
C LEU A 88 0.69 4.54 16.03
N ASP A 89 1.16 3.77 17.03
CA ASP A 89 2.57 3.46 17.22
C ASP A 89 2.79 1.94 17.19
N ILE A 90 3.84 1.54 16.45
CA ILE A 90 4.45 0.22 16.51
C ILE A 90 5.77 0.40 17.25
N VAL A 91 5.89 -0.14 18.46
CA VAL A 91 7.09 -0.02 19.29
C VAL A 91 7.85 -1.33 19.23
N THR A 92 9.12 -1.28 18.87
CA THR A 92 10.01 -2.45 18.79
C THR A 92 10.68 -2.76 20.12
N GLY A 93 11.26 -3.94 20.27
CA GLY A 93 11.90 -4.39 21.52
C GLY A 93 13.15 -3.60 21.89
N ASP A 94 13.80 -2.96 20.94
CA ASP A 94 14.93 -2.04 21.13
C ASP A 94 14.52 -0.59 21.42
N GLY A 95 13.20 -0.34 21.61
CA GLY A 95 12.65 0.97 21.99
C GLY A 95 12.38 1.92 20.84
N VAL A 96 12.60 1.52 19.60
CA VAL A 96 12.26 2.36 18.44
C VAL A 96 10.74 2.40 18.26
N THR A 97 10.20 3.60 18.03
CA THR A 97 8.78 3.81 17.75
C THR A 97 8.57 4.17 16.28
N VAL A 98 7.82 3.34 15.57
CA VAL A 98 7.32 3.64 14.22
C VAL A 98 5.92 4.20 14.34
N ARG A 99 5.79 5.52 14.14
CA ARG A 99 4.56 6.29 14.38
C ARG A 99 3.84 6.62 13.09
N PHE A 100 2.57 6.29 13.02
CA PHE A 100 1.69 6.60 11.89
C PHE A 100 0.92 7.90 12.13
N ASN A 101 1.15 8.87 11.25
CA ASN A 101 0.43 10.15 11.22
C ASN A 101 -0.46 10.20 9.97
N ASP A 102 -1.73 10.57 10.13
CA ASP A 102 -2.66 10.72 8.99
C ASP A 102 -3.77 11.75 9.29
N PRO A 103 -3.58 13.03 8.94
CA PRO A 103 -4.56 14.10 9.20
C PRO A 103 -5.96 13.82 8.65
N ARG A 104 -6.07 13.14 7.51
CA ARG A 104 -7.34 12.90 6.83
C ARG A 104 -7.99 11.56 7.18
N ARG A 105 -7.28 10.67 7.88
CA ARG A 105 -7.71 9.32 8.24
C ARG A 105 -8.15 8.46 7.03
N PHE A 106 -7.53 8.66 5.88
CA PHE A 106 -7.75 7.86 4.66
C PHE A 106 -6.83 6.65 4.58
N GLY A 107 -5.89 6.55 5.49
CA GLY A 107 -5.07 5.37 5.68
C GLY A 107 -5.88 4.20 6.22
N SER A 108 -5.26 3.05 6.25
CA SER A 108 -5.89 1.82 6.73
C SER A 108 -4.89 0.93 7.42
N VAL A 109 -5.36 0.24 8.44
CA VAL A 109 -4.66 -0.83 9.13
C VAL A 109 -5.59 -2.03 9.15
N LEU A 110 -5.14 -3.16 8.60
CA LEU A 110 -5.89 -4.42 8.58
C LEU A 110 -4.97 -5.54 9.08
N TRP A 111 -5.56 -6.68 9.38
CA TRP A 111 -4.85 -7.85 9.88
C TRP A 111 -5.36 -9.12 9.19
N THR A 112 -4.44 -10.02 8.86
CA THR A 112 -4.78 -11.37 8.42
C THR A 112 -3.79 -12.38 8.99
N GLU A 113 -4.29 -13.55 9.35
CA GLU A 113 -3.48 -14.72 9.71
C GLU A 113 -3.26 -15.65 8.51
N ASP A 114 -4.04 -15.46 7.45
CA ASP A 114 -3.90 -16.15 6.17
C ASP A 114 -2.84 -15.50 5.28
N ASP A 115 -2.55 -16.14 4.14
CA ASP A 115 -1.71 -15.54 3.10
C ASP A 115 -2.31 -14.19 2.67
N PRO A 116 -1.58 -13.07 2.84
CA PRO A 116 -2.06 -11.75 2.44
C PRO A 116 -2.38 -11.64 0.95
N ALA A 117 -1.85 -12.51 0.09
CA ALA A 117 -2.20 -12.55 -1.33
C ALA A 117 -3.67 -12.95 -1.55
N LEU A 118 -4.27 -13.70 -0.63
CA LEU A 118 -5.68 -14.11 -0.67
C LEU A 118 -6.62 -13.07 -0.07
N HIS A 119 -6.09 -12.04 0.59
CA HIS A 119 -6.93 -11.00 1.21
C HIS A 119 -7.80 -10.30 0.15
N PRO A 120 -9.11 -10.06 0.40
CA PRO A 120 -10.05 -9.50 -0.60
C PRO A 120 -9.63 -8.15 -1.23
N LEU A 121 -8.79 -7.39 -0.56
CA LEU A 121 -8.24 -6.12 -1.08
C LEU A 121 -6.92 -6.30 -1.85
N ILE A 122 -6.29 -7.45 -1.79
CA ILE A 122 -5.01 -7.75 -2.45
C ILE A 122 -5.22 -8.71 -3.62
N ALA A 123 -6.00 -9.78 -3.44
CA ALA A 123 -6.22 -10.81 -4.44
C ALA A 123 -6.67 -10.29 -5.83
N PRO A 124 -7.59 -9.30 -5.93
CA PRO A 124 -8.06 -8.82 -7.24
C PRO A 124 -7.10 -7.80 -7.90
N LEU A 125 -5.97 -7.46 -7.28
CA LEU A 125 -5.05 -6.47 -7.82
C LEU A 125 -4.34 -6.97 -9.09
N GLY A 126 -4.25 -6.12 -10.09
CA GLY A 126 -3.49 -6.34 -11.31
C GLY A 126 -1.98 -6.45 -11.08
N PRO A 127 -1.19 -6.71 -12.13
CA PRO A 127 0.27 -6.83 -12.02
C PRO A 127 0.95 -5.53 -11.57
N GLU A 128 2.15 -5.66 -11.04
CA GLU A 128 3.05 -4.53 -10.78
C GLU A 128 3.53 -3.94 -12.11
N PRO A 129 3.62 -2.60 -12.25
CA PRO A 129 3.95 -1.96 -13.52
C PRO A 129 5.38 -2.20 -14.00
N LEU A 130 6.28 -2.64 -13.12
CA LEU A 130 7.68 -2.97 -13.44
C LEU A 130 7.94 -4.49 -13.36
N GLY A 131 6.89 -5.31 -13.23
CA GLY A 131 7.00 -6.76 -13.24
C GLY A 131 6.83 -7.34 -14.64
N ASP A 132 7.32 -8.55 -14.84
CA ASP A 132 7.32 -9.25 -16.14
C ASP A 132 5.90 -9.53 -16.66
N ASP A 133 4.90 -9.62 -15.77
CA ASP A 133 3.50 -9.83 -16.15
C ASP A 133 2.83 -8.59 -16.77
N PHE A 134 3.40 -7.39 -16.59
CA PHE A 134 2.87 -6.16 -17.16
C PHE A 134 3.52 -5.85 -18.49
N THR A 135 2.98 -6.41 -19.55
CA THR A 135 3.45 -6.20 -20.93
C THR A 135 2.48 -5.34 -21.74
N ALA A 136 2.95 -4.76 -22.86
CA ALA A 136 2.10 -4.07 -23.83
C ALA A 136 0.95 -4.98 -24.31
N GLY A 137 1.24 -6.25 -24.59
CA GLY A 137 0.23 -7.25 -24.95
C GLY A 137 -0.81 -7.50 -23.88
N TYR A 138 -0.40 -7.55 -22.61
CA TYR A 138 -1.33 -7.65 -21.49
C TYR A 138 -2.27 -6.44 -21.44
N LEU A 139 -1.72 -5.23 -21.44
CA LEU A 139 -2.52 -4.01 -21.34
C LEU A 139 -3.47 -3.84 -22.53
N HIS A 140 -2.99 -4.15 -23.74
CA HIS A 140 -3.82 -4.14 -24.94
C HIS A 140 -5.00 -5.14 -24.83
N ARG A 141 -4.77 -6.39 -24.39
CA ARG A 141 -5.84 -7.39 -24.18
C ARG A 141 -6.86 -6.90 -23.15
N ARG A 142 -6.42 -6.32 -22.03
CA ARG A 142 -7.28 -5.78 -20.96
C ARG A 142 -8.10 -4.56 -21.42
N SER A 143 -7.58 -3.82 -22.40
CA SER A 143 -8.21 -2.62 -22.97
C SER A 143 -9.24 -2.94 -24.07
N ARG A 144 -9.11 -4.06 -24.74
CA ARG A 144 -10.01 -4.42 -25.87
C ARG A 144 -11.49 -4.32 -25.49
N ARG A 145 -12.29 -3.74 -26.39
CA ARG A 145 -13.75 -3.54 -26.24
C ARG A 145 -14.14 -2.70 -25.02
N ARG A 146 -13.21 -1.96 -24.40
CA ARG A 146 -13.53 -1.04 -23.31
C ARG A 146 -13.85 0.35 -23.86
N SER A 147 -15.03 0.87 -23.50
CA SER A 147 -15.46 2.23 -23.84
C SER A 147 -14.97 3.28 -22.84
N VAL A 148 -14.56 2.86 -21.63
CA VAL A 148 -14.01 3.76 -20.61
C VAL A 148 -12.77 4.47 -21.14
N ALA A 149 -12.57 5.74 -20.76
CA ALA A 149 -11.39 6.50 -21.13
C ALA A 149 -10.09 5.81 -20.66
N ILE A 150 -9.02 5.91 -21.46
CA ILE A 150 -7.76 5.19 -21.19
C ILE A 150 -7.13 5.60 -19.86
N LYS A 151 -7.23 6.87 -19.45
CA LYS A 151 -6.64 7.35 -18.20
C LYS A 151 -7.25 6.65 -16.98
N PRO A 152 -8.57 6.70 -16.70
CA PRO A 152 -9.16 5.94 -15.60
C PRO A 152 -8.98 4.42 -15.77
N HIS A 153 -8.88 3.90 -17.00
CA HIS A 153 -8.60 2.49 -17.23
C HIS A 153 -7.26 2.05 -16.66
N ILE A 154 -6.17 2.77 -16.98
CA ILE A 154 -4.83 2.46 -16.46
C ILE A 154 -4.64 2.85 -14.98
N MET A 155 -5.50 3.71 -14.43
CA MET A 155 -5.52 4.03 -12.99
C MET A 155 -6.31 2.99 -12.17
N ASN A 156 -7.01 2.07 -12.82
CA ASN A 156 -7.73 1.00 -12.14
C ASN A 156 -6.72 -0.06 -11.64
N ALA A 157 -6.66 -0.24 -10.32
CA ALA A 157 -5.74 -1.17 -9.68
C ALA A 157 -5.97 -2.66 -10.05
N HIS A 158 -7.13 -3.02 -10.62
CA HIS A 158 -7.39 -4.35 -11.18
C HIS A 158 -6.77 -4.56 -12.58
N ILE A 159 -6.34 -3.48 -13.22
CA ILE A 159 -5.65 -3.51 -14.52
C ILE A 159 -4.15 -3.47 -14.30
N VAL A 160 -3.67 -2.49 -13.57
CA VAL A 160 -2.26 -2.35 -13.18
C VAL A 160 -2.19 -1.60 -11.86
N VAL A 161 -1.35 -2.05 -10.94
CA VAL A 161 -1.26 -1.43 -9.63
C VAL A 161 -0.29 -0.24 -9.62
N GLY A 162 -0.38 0.60 -8.58
CA GLY A 162 0.58 1.68 -8.33
C GLY A 162 0.42 2.91 -9.21
N VAL A 163 -0.25 2.82 -10.35
CA VAL A 163 -0.46 3.94 -11.27
C VAL A 163 -1.45 4.93 -10.66
N GLY A 164 -0.96 6.11 -10.32
CA GLY A 164 -1.77 7.23 -9.86
C GLY A 164 -1.90 8.30 -10.94
N ASN A 165 -2.51 9.43 -10.58
CA ASN A 165 -2.83 10.50 -11.53
C ASN A 165 -1.58 11.06 -12.25
N ILE A 166 -0.46 11.20 -11.55
CA ILE A 166 0.81 11.71 -12.10
C ILE A 166 1.33 10.73 -13.16
N TYR A 167 1.57 9.48 -12.77
CA TYR A 167 2.12 8.48 -13.70
C TYR A 167 1.19 8.17 -14.87
N ALA A 168 -0.13 8.17 -14.66
CA ALA A 168 -1.09 8.00 -15.75
C ALA A 168 -0.97 9.13 -16.79
N SER A 169 -0.85 10.38 -16.35
CA SER A 169 -0.68 11.53 -17.25
C SER A 169 0.64 11.47 -18.01
N GLU A 170 1.75 11.21 -17.31
CA GLU A 170 3.08 11.12 -17.90
C GLU A 170 3.18 9.98 -18.94
N ALA A 171 2.68 8.78 -18.60
CA ALA A 171 2.71 7.63 -19.50
C ALA A 171 1.89 7.91 -20.77
N LEU A 172 0.68 8.45 -20.63
CA LEU A 172 -0.18 8.77 -21.78
C LEU A 172 0.42 9.89 -22.64
N PHE A 173 1.03 10.90 -22.03
CA PHE A 173 1.72 11.96 -22.75
C PHE A 173 2.88 11.40 -23.59
N ARG A 174 3.74 10.55 -22.99
CA ARG A 174 4.84 9.90 -23.71
C ARG A 174 4.36 8.97 -24.82
N ALA A 175 3.27 8.23 -24.58
CA ALA A 175 2.65 7.38 -25.58
C ALA A 175 1.86 8.15 -26.65
N ARG A 176 1.70 9.48 -26.50
CA ARG A 176 0.87 10.35 -27.36
C ARG A 176 -0.57 9.85 -27.47
N ILE A 177 -1.13 9.39 -26.35
CA ILE A 177 -2.51 8.94 -26.23
C ILE A 177 -3.32 9.99 -25.47
N HIS A 178 -4.36 10.53 -26.10
CA HIS A 178 -5.24 11.49 -25.43
C HIS A 178 -5.98 10.81 -24.25
N PRO A 179 -5.99 11.38 -23.03
CA PRO A 179 -6.47 10.73 -21.82
C PRO A 179 -7.94 10.32 -21.82
N VAL A 180 -8.79 11.02 -22.60
CA VAL A 180 -10.22 10.66 -22.74
C VAL A 180 -10.50 9.70 -23.91
N ARG A 181 -9.48 9.29 -24.67
CA ARG A 181 -9.66 8.27 -25.70
C ARG A 181 -10.16 6.98 -25.08
N ALA A 182 -11.14 6.33 -25.70
CA ALA A 182 -11.61 5.02 -25.24
C ALA A 182 -10.46 4.00 -25.23
N ALA A 183 -10.29 3.28 -24.13
CA ALA A 183 -9.17 2.33 -23.95
C ALA A 183 -9.12 1.28 -25.09
N GLY A 184 -10.27 0.79 -25.54
CA GLY A 184 -10.36 -0.18 -26.63
C GLY A 184 -9.98 0.36 -28.03
N ARG A 185 -9.76 1.67 -28.15
CA ARG A 185 -9.29 2.31 -29.41
C ARG A 185 -7.78 2.59 -29.40
N ALA A 186 -7.08 2.26 -28.35
CA ALA A 186 -5.63 2.38 -28.32
C ALA A 186 -4.99 1.18 -29.04
N ALA A 187 -4.14 1.44 -30.04
CA ALA A 187 -3.46 0.40 -30.80
C ALA A 187 -2.26 -0.17 -30.02
N LEU A 188 -1.96 -1.44 -30.23
CA LEU A 188 -0.86 -2.14 -29.53
C LEU A 188 0.49 -1.39 -29.57
N PRO A 189 0.93 -0.79 -30.70
CA PRO A 189 2.22 -0.06 -30.73
C PRO A 189 2.24 1.20 -29.84
N ARG A 190 1.11 1.58 -29.24
CA ARG A 190 1.00 2.73 -28.34
C ARG A 190 1.10 2.33 -26.85
N PHE A 191 1.04 1.05 -26.54
CA PHE A 191 1.22 0.52 -25.20
C PHE A 191 2.68 0.09 -25.01
#